data_eb48f2e74eec509ace4760fe1b91e62b
#
_entry.id   eb48f2e74eec509ace4760fe1b91e62b
#
_cell.length_a   1.000
_cell.length_b   1.000
_cell.length_c   1.000
_cell.angle_alpha   90.00
_cell.angle_beta   90.00
_cell.angle_gamma   90.00
#
_symmetry.space_group_name_H-M   'P 1'
#
loop_
_entity.id
_entity.type
_entity.pdbx_description
1 polymer ?
#
loop_
_entity_poly.entity_id
_entity_poly.type
_entity_poly.pdbx_seq_one_letter_code
_entity_poly.pdbx_strand_id
1 'polypeptide(L)'
;MLEKALRLYTPSLSEKPMAEFLVDKCDDLGFEDIQIDEVGNVIAKKGSGAPRIMLCGHMDVVPGKVKVRQEGDSLYGRGASDAKAPLMAMLFAAASIQNNNGTVIFVGAVDEEGNATGI
;
A
#
# COMPACT_ATOMS: atom_id res chain seq x y z
N MET A 1 -5.79 -11.12 -3.41
CA MET A 1 -5.52 -9.92 -2.58
C MET A 1 -5.55 -8.63 -3.42
N LEU A 2 -4.81 -8.55 -4.51
CA LEU A 2 -4.82 -7.36 -5.39
C LEU A 2 -6.24 -7.01 -5.88
N GLU A 3 -7.04 -7.99 -6.28
CA GLU A 3 -8.42 -7.76 -6.69
C GLU A 3 -9.24 -7.04 -5.60
N LYS A 4 -9.08 -7.43 -4.33
CA LYS A 4 -9.75 -6.75 -3.22
C LYS A 4 -9.30 -5.29 -3.10
N ALA A 5 -8.01 -5.02 -3.23
CA ALA A 5 -7.48 -3.66 -3.22
C ALA A 5 -8.02 -2.81 -4.38
N LEU A 6 -8.15 -3.40 -5.57
CA LEU A 6 -8.71 -2.71 -6.74
C LEU A 6 -10.21 -2.39 -6.60
N ARG A 7 -10.96 -3.20 -5.87
CA ARG A 7 -12.38 -2.95 -5.59
C ARG A 7 -12.61 -1.78 -4.64
N LEU A 8 -11.59 -1.39 -3.89
CA LEU A 8 -11.62 -0.17 -3.07
C LEU A 8 -11.34 1.03 -3.95
N TYR A 9 -12.36 1.78 -4.32
CA TYR A 9 -12.19 3.00 -5.09
C TYR A 9 -11.78 4.14 -4.17
N THR A 10 -10.53 4.56 -4.29
CA THR A 10 -9.88 5.52 -3.37
C THR A 10 -9.23 6.67 -4.14
N PRO A 11 -10.01 7.60 -4.72
CA PRO A 11 -9.43 8.82 -5.28
C PRO A 11 -8.74 9.63 -4.19
N SER A 12 -7.84 10.54 -4.59
CA SER A 12 -7.09 11.40 -3.66
C SER A 12 -8.03 12.05 -2.62
N LEU A 13 -7.61 12.08 -1.37
CA LEU A 13 -8.35 12.52 -0.17
C LEU A 13 -9.49 11.58 0.25
N SER A 14 -9.59 10.40 -0.33
CA SER A 14 -10.59 9.37 0.03
C SER A 14 -9.95 7.99 0.25
N GLU A 15 -8.70 7.97 0.72
CA GLU A 15 -7.89 6.75 0.83
C GLU A 15 -8.18 5.90 2.05
N LYS A 16 -8.98 6.38 2.99
CA LYS A 16 -9.25 5.70 4.27
C LYS A 16 -9.59 4.20 4.10
N PRO A 17 -10.45 3.77 3.17
CA PRO A 17 -10.73 2.33 3.02
C PRO A 17 -9.49 1.52 2.62
N MET A 18 -8.59 2.10 1.83
CA MET A 18 -7.33 1.45 1.46
C MET A 18 -6.36 1.41 2.63
N ALA A 19 -6.29 2.49 3.42
CA ALA A 19 -5.45 2.54 4.61
C ALA A 19 -5.86 1.47 5.63
N GLU A 20 -7.16 1.33 5.92
CA GLU A 20 -7.69 0.28 6.80
C GLU A 20 -7.37 -1.12 6.27
N PHE A 21 -7.55 -1.34 4.97
CA PHE A 21 -7.18 -2.59 4.32
C PHE A 21 -5.69 -2.91 4.46
N LEU A 22 -4.81 -1.92 4.28
CA LEU A 22 -3.36 -2.11 4.43
C LEU A 22 -2.96 -2.39 5.87
N VAL A 23 -3.56 -1.72 6.85
CA VAL A 23 -3.31 -1.98 8.28
C VAL A 23 -3.62 -3.45 8.60
N ASP A 24 -4.80 -3.94 8.20
CA ASP A 24 -5.19 -5.33 8.41
C ASP A 24 -4.21 -6.30 7.73
N LYS A 25 -3.75 -5.97 6.53
CA LYS A 25 -2.79 -6.82 5.79
C LYS A 25 -1.40 -6.79 6.40
N CYS A 26 -0.93 -5.64 6.87
CA CYS A 26 0.33 -5.54 7.58
C CYS A 26 0.31 -6.39 8.86
N ASP A 27 -0.78 -6.35 9.61
CA ASP A 27 -0.96 -7.18 10.81
C ASP A 27 -0.94 -8.67 10.47
N ASP A 28 -1.75 -9.10 9.50
CA ASP A 28 -1.78 -10.49 9.01
C ASP A 28 -0.39 -10.99 8.55
N LEU A 29 0.43 -10.11 7.99
CA LEU A 29 1.76 -10.43 7.46
C LEU A 29 2.89 -10.29 8.49
N GLY A 30 2.56 -10.00 9.75
CA GLY A 30 3.51 -9.97 10.85
C GLY A 30 4.39 -8.71 10.89
N PHE A 31 3.92 -7.59 10.38
CA PHE A 31 4.59 -6.32 10.60
C PHE A 31 4.45 -5.90 12.06
N GLU A 32 5.46 -5.20 12.52
CA GLU A 32 5.51 -4.57 13.84
C GLU A 32 5.29 -3.06 13.66
N ASP A 33 4.89 -2.36 14.71
CA ASP A 33 4.75 -0.90 14.73
C ASP A 33 3.96 -0.36 13.51
N ILE A 34 2.69 -0.79 13.43
CA ILE A 34 1.77 -0.39 12.36
C ILE A 34 1.00 0.85 12.82
N GLN A 35 1.03 1.91 12.03
CA GLN A 35 0.35 3.16 12.36
C GLN A 35 -0.20 3.86 11.12
N ILE A 36 -1.22 4.67 11.34
CA ILE A 36 -1.69 5.67 10.37
C ILE A 36 -1.30 7.03 10.96
N ASP A 37 -0.56 7.82 10.18
CA ASP A 37 -0.14 9.14 10.61
C ASP A 37 -1.26 10.19 10.51
N GLU A 38 -0.98 11.42 10.89
CA GLU A 38 -1.96 12.51 10.95
C GLU A 38 -2.51 12.93 9.58
N VAL A 39 -1.80 12.63 8.48
CA VAL A 39 -2.28 12.91 7.12
C VAL A 39 -2.96 11.70 6.47
N GLY A 40 -2.82 10.52 7.07
CA GLY A 40 -3.46 9.30 6.61
C GLY A 40 -2.53 8.27 5.97
N ASN A 41 -1.22 8.48 5.96
CA ASN A 41 -0.27 7.49 5.48
C ASN A 41 -0.25 6.26 6.39
N VAL A 42 -0.18 5.09 5.80
CA VAL A 42 0.08 3.85 6.53
C VAL A 42 1.58 3.62 6.61
N ILE A 43 2.10 3.44 7.80
CA ILE A 43 3.51 3.15 8.04
C ILE A 43 3.60 1.86 8.84
N ALA A 44 4.32 0.88 8.32
CA ALA A 44 4.52 -0.39 8.98
C ALA A 44 5.99 -0.79 8.93
N LYS A 45 6.52 -1.33 10.03
CA LYS A 45 7.93 -1.70 10.16
C LYS A 45 8.07 -3.18 10.46
N LYS A 46 9.17 -3.75 9.98
CA LYS A 46 9.59 -5.12 10.28
C LYS A 46 11.10 -5.17 10.46
N GLY A 47 11.54 -5.88 11.49
CA GLY A 47 12.95 -5.96 11.86
C GLY A 47 13.41 -4.81 12.74
N SER A 48 14.72 -4.72 12.97
CA SER A 48 15.31 -3.71 13.84
C SER A 48 16.75 -3.35 13.41
N GLY A 49 17.16 -2.13 13.76
CA GLY A 49 18.52 -1.67 13.51
C GLY A 49 18.79 -1.25 12.06
N ALA A 50 20.07 -1.10 11.76
CA ALA A 50 20.56 -0.77 10.42
C ALA A 50 21.01 -2.03 9.65
N PRO A 51 20.99 -2.02 8.30
CA PRO A 51 20.49 -0.94 7.44
C PRO A 51 18.97 -0.78 7.50
N ARG A 52 18.49 0.37 7.02
CA ARG A 52 17.06 0.66 6.92
C ARG A 52 16.68 0.88 5.47
N ILE A 53 15.62 0.20 5.02
CA ILE A 53 15.09 0.31 3.66
C ILE A 53 13.63 0.72 3.75
N MET A 54 13.25 1.74 2.99
CA MET A 54 11.87 2.16 2.86
C MET A 54 11.33 1.78 1.49
N LEU A 55 10.17 1.13 1.48
CA LEU A 55 9.38 0.86 0.29
C LEU A 55 8.11 1.71 0.37
N CYS A 56 8.03 2.74 -0.46
CA CYS A 56 6.95 3.71 -0.44
C CYS A 56 6.19 3.69 -1.76
N GLY A 57 4.87 3.57 -1.67
CA GLY A 57 3.95 3.70 -2.80
C GLY A 57 2.68 4.41 -2.35
N HIS A 58 1.83 4.82 -3.30
CA HIS A 58 0.62 5.55 -2.96
C HIS A 58 -0.64 4.68 -2.98
N MET A 59 -1.63 5.10 -2.20
CA MET A 59 -2.91 4.40 -2.02
C MET A 59 -4.02 4.96 -2.90
N ASP A 60 -3.87 6.20 -3.32
CA ASP A 60 -4.87 6.89 -4.11
C ASP A 60 -4.79 6.55 -5.59
N VAL A 61 -5.84 6.86 -6.29
CA VAL A 61 -6.00 6.70 -7.74
C VAL A 61 -6.59 7.98 -8.33
N VAL A 62 -6.30 8.23 -9.60
CA VAL A 62 -6.95 9.31 -10.33
C VAL A 62 -8.47 9.07 -10.41
N PRO A 63 -9.28 10.14 -10.52
CA PRO A 63 -10.73 10.00 -10.64
C PRO A 63 -11.16 9.16 -11.84
N GLY A 64 -12.27 8.48 -11.70
CA GLY A 64 -12.90 7.64 -12.74
C GLY A 64 -12.83 6.16 -12.39
N LYS A 65 -13.99 5.59 -12.14
CA LYS A 65 -14.11 4.15 -11.83
C LYS A 65 -13.86 3.32 -13.08
N VAL A 66 -13.12 2.24 -12.91
CA VAL A 66 -12.96 1.18 -13.92
C VAL A 66 -13.48 -0.12 -13.29
N LYS A 67 -14.36 -0.82 -14.00
CA LYS A 67 -14.88 -2.10 -13.50
C LYS A 67 -13.74 -3.09 -13.29
N VAL A 68 -13.63 -3.62 -12.09
CA VAL A 68 -12.65 -4.66 -11.77
C VAL A 68 -13.10 -5.96 -12.43
N ARG A 69 -12.24 -6.52 -13.28
CA ARG A 69 -12.49 -7.78 -13.97
C ARG A 69 -11.19 -8.52 -14.26
N GLN A 70 -11.27 -9.81 -14.31
CA GLN A 70 -10.17 -10.67 -14.73
C GLN A 70 -10.48 -11.27 -16.10
N GLU A 71 -9.50 -11.23 -17.00
CA GLU A 71 -9.55 -11.86 -18.32
C GLU A 71 -8.24 -12.63 -18.52
N GLY A 72 -8.31 -13.95 -18.45
CA GLY A 72 -7.10 -14.80 -18.47
C GLY A 72 -6.19 -14.45 -17.31
N ASP A 73 -4.94 -14.12 -17.61
CA ASP A 73 -3.93 -13.72 -16.63
C ASP A 73 -3.89 -12.21 -16.36
N SER A 74 -4.81 -11.46 -16.97
CA SER A 74 -4.87 -10.00 -16.82
C SER A 74 -5.96 -9.58 -15.86
N LEU A 75 -5.64 -8.65 -14.96
CA LEU A 75 -6.55 -8.04 -14.01
C LEU A 75 -6.69 -6.54 -14.34
N TYR A 76 -7.93 -6.12 -14.56
CA TYR A 76 -8.27 -4.74 -14.93
C TYR A 76 -8.96 -4.04 -13.77
N GLY A 77 -8.65 -2.76 -13.60
CA GLY A 77 -9.27 -1.92 -12.57
C GLY A 77 -8.52 -0.60 -12.42
N ARG A 78 -9.16 0.40 -11.84
CA ARG A 78 -8.49 1.65 -11.52
C ARG A 78 -7.41 1.39 -10.47
N GLY A 79 -6.16 1.79 -10.75
CA GLY A 79 -5.00 1.52 -9.90
C GLY A 79 -4.30 0.18 -10.19
N ALA A 80 -4.74 -0.59 -11.20
CA ALA A 80 -4.11 -1.87 -11.53
C ALA A 80 -2.63 -1.73 -11.90
N SER A 81 -2.25 -0.64 -12.57
CA SER A 81 -0.86 -0.30 -12.86
C SER A 81 -0.33 0.81 -11.97
N ASP A 82 -1.15 1.81 -11.69
CA ASP A 82 -0.77 3.02 -10.97
C ASP A 82 -1.76 3.28 -9.82
N ALA A 83 -1.38 2.89 -8.60
CA ALA A 83 -0.17 2.13 -8.26
C ALA A 83 -0.48 1.02 -7.27
N LYS A 84 -1.73 0.48 -7.21
CA LYS A 84 -2.11 -0.54 -6.23
C LYS A 84 -1.38 -1.87 -6.44
N ALA A 85 -1.12 -2.28 -7.69
CA ALA A 85 -0.32 -3.49 -7.92
C ALA A 85 1.14 -3.30 -7.47
N PRO A 86 1.86 -2.24 -7.84
CA PRO A 86 3.17 -1.97 -7.27
C PRO A 86 3.17 -1.86 -5.74
N LEU A 87 2.18 -1.19 -5.16
CA LEU A 87 2.04 -1.06 -3.70
C LEU A 87 1.90 -2.42 -3.02
N MET A 88 1.04 -3.29 -3.55
CA MET A 88 0.88 -4.65 -3.02
C MET A 88 2.14 -5.49 -3.22
N ALA A 89 2.84 -5.34 -4.35
CA ALA A 89 4.11 -6.02 -4.58
C ALA A 89 5.17 -5.61 -3.55
N MET A 90 5.28 -4.32 -3.24
CA MET A 90 6.18 -3.81 -2.20
C MET A 90 5.80 -4.34 -0.81
N LEU A 91 4.52 -4.39 -0.48
CA LEU A 91 4.03 -4.95 0.78
C LEU A 91 4.48 -6.41 0.95
N PHE A 92 4.26 -7.25 -0.07
CA PHE A 92 4.67 -8.65 -0.03
C PHE A 92 6.17 -8.83 -0.01
N ALA A 93 6.92 -8.02 -0.76
CA ALA A 93 8.38 -8.05 -0.74
C ALA A 93 8.90 -7.72 0.66
N ALA A 94 8.38 -6.68 1.28
CA ALA A 94 8.73 -6.31 2.66
C ALA A 94 8.38 -7.42 3.66
N ALA A 95 7.19 -8.01 3.52
CA ALA A 95 6.72 -9.08 4.40
C ALA A 95 7.58 -10.35 4.30
N SER A 96 8.14 -10.64 3.12
CA SER A 96 8.93 -11.84 2.86
C SER A 96 10.34 -11.80 3.47
N ILE A 97 10.79 -10.64 3.92
CA ILE A 97 12.11 -10.49 4.53
C ILE A 97 12.14 -11.17 5.88
N GLN A 98 12.98 -12.19 6.00
CA GLN A 98 13.14 -12.99 7.22
C GLN A 98 14.41 -12.65 8.00
N ASN A 99 15.21 -11.75 7.49
CA ASN A 99 16.49 -11.40 8.08
C ASN A 99 16.31 -10.41 9.22
N ASN A 100 16.95 -10.70 10.36
CA ASN A 100 16.91 -9.86 11.55
C ASN A 100 17.95 -8.72 11.53
N ASN A 101 18.70 -8.56 10.45
CA ASN A 101 19.77 -7.59 10.32
C ASN A 101 19.31 -6.36 9.53
N GLY A 102 18.49 -5.54 10.14
CA GLY A 102 18.00 -4.32 9.54
C GLY A 102 16.51 -4.13 9.68
N THR A 103 16.02 -3.01 9.19
CA THR A 103 14.63 -2.61 9.27
C THR A 103 14.08 -2.36 7.88
N VAL A 104 12.94 -2.97 7.58
CA VAL A 104 12.14 -2.62 6.40
C VAL A 104 10.97 -1.76 6.87
N ILE A 105 10.76 -0.64 6.17
CA ILE A 105 9.66 0.29 6.41
C ILE A 105 8.80 0.28 5.16
N PHE A 106 7.54 -0.15 5.31
CA PHE A 106 6.54 -0.06 4.25
C PHE A 106 5.69 1.18 4.47
N VAL A 107 5.46 1.95 3.42
CA VAL A 107 4.64 3.16 3.46
C VAL A 107 3.61 3.13 2.34
N GLY A 108 2.34 3.24 2.72
CA GLY A 108 1.24 3.56 1.82
C GLY A 108 0.90 5.03 1.95
N ALA A 109 1.29 5.84 0.97
CA ALA A 109 1.13 7.29 1.00
C ALA A 109 -0.25 7.72 0.46
N VAL A 110 -0.74 8.87 0.95
CA VAL A 110 -1.96 9.50 0.48
C VAL A 110 -1.66 10.63 -0.52
N ASP A 111 -2.66 10.95 -1.37
CA ASP A 111 -2.73 12.18 -2.18
C ASP A 111 -1.54 12.40 -3.14
N GLU A 112 -0.96 11.31 -3.65
CA GLU A 112 0.15 11.41 -4.62
C GLU A 112 -0.33 11.97 -5.95
N GLU A 113 -1.51 11.56 -6.40
CA GLU A 113 -2.15 12.00 -7.64
C GLU A 113 -2.79 13.41 -7.52
N GLY A 114 -2.74 14.01 -6.36
CA GLY A 114 -3.28 15.34 -6.06
C GLY A 114 -2.18 16.32 -5.69
N ASN A 115 -2.14 16.73 -4.42
CA ASN A 115 -1.20 17.74 -3.91
C ASN A 115 0.02 17.13 -3.21
N ALA A 116 0.17 15.82 -3.23
CA ALA A 116 1.26 15.08 -2.59
C ALA A 116 1.38 15.36 -1.07
N THR A 117 0.26 15.51 -0.36
CA THR A 117 0.25 15.83 1.08
C THR A 117 0.79 14.70 1.95
N GLY A 118 0.84 13.48 1.42
CA GLY A 118 1.39 12.32 2.11
C GLY A 118 2.92 12.20 2.05
N ILE A 119 3.56 13.01 1.28
CA ILE A 119 4.99 12.90 0.99
C ILE A 119 5.78 14.02 1.62
#